data_213cd93648ef856beb4a9aebfa216bd8
#
_entry.id   213cd93648ef856beb4a9aebfa216bd8
#
_cell.length_a   1.000
_cell.length_b   1.000
_cell.length_c   1.000
_cell.angle_alpha   90.00
_cell.angle_beta   90.00
_cell.angle_gamma   90.00
#
_symmetry.space_group_name_H-M   'P 1'
#
loop_
_entity.id
_entity.type
_entity.pdbx_description
1 polymer ?
#
loop_
_entity_poly.entity_id
_entity_poly.type
_entity_poly.pdbx_seq_one_letter_code
_entity_poly.pdbx_strand_id
1 'polypeptide(L)'
;MIINIDYRETKLIELIKPKIDAHNDNAKNAKNAKNIITLEISNLPLGDITLSHEKTDKPTIIIERKSVKDLAGSIRDGRYNEQSARLNEYPLANHNIVYLIEGSIRDYKPPNVNMKNPITYPALYSSLISVLYYKGFSILRTVDVQETAELLYRITDKISRNSGKNETPYY
;
A
#
# COMPACT_ATOMS: atom_id res chain seq x y z
N MET A 1 -2.90 -15.05 7.73
CA MET A 1 -2.87 -13.89 6.81
C MET A 1 -1.46 -13.65 6.34
N ILE A 2 -1.25 -13.48 5.05
CA ILE A 2 0.07 -13.20 4.48
C ILE A 2 0.12 -11.73 4.07
N ILE A 3 1.16 -11.04 4.49
CA ILE A 3 1.59 -9.76 3.93
C ILE A 3 2.89 -9.99 3.17
N ASN A 4 2.88 -9.73 1.87
CA ASN A 4 4.07 -9.84 1.03
C ASN A 4 4.50 -8.44 0.60
N ILE A 5 5.77 -8.11 0.82
CA ILE A 5 6.35 -6.79 0.57
C ILE A 5 7.47 -6.94 -0.44
N ASP A 6 7.47 -6.07 -1.43
CA ASP A 6 8.55 -6.04 -2.43
C ASP A 6 9.90 -5.80 -1.74
N TYR A 7 10.91 -6.56 -2.14
CA TYR A 7 12.24 -6.52 -1.51
C TYR A 7 12.92 -5.15 -1.58
N ARG A 8 12.49 -4.29 -2.49
CA ARG A 8 12.99 -2.90 -2.64
C ARG A 8 12.54 -1.99 -1.51
N GLU A 9 11.48 -2.34 -0.81
CA GLU A 9 10.91 -1.59 0.32
C GLU A 9 11.67 -1.80 1.64
N THR A 10 13.01 -1.75 1.58
CA THR A 10 13.92 -2.12 2.69
C THR A 10 13.59 -1.45 4.00
N LYS A 11 13.38 -0.12 3.99
CA LYS A 11 13.07 0.64 5.21
C LYS A 11 11.72 0.27 5.81
N LEU A 12 10.73 0.03 4.97
CA LEU A 12 9.41 -0.41 5.41
C LEU A 12 9.49 -1.81 6.04
N ILE A 13 10.25 -2.72 5.42
CA ILE A 13 10.47 -4.08 5.92
C ILE A 13 11.15 -4.06 7.30
N GLU A 14 12.19 -3.24 7.49
CA GLU A 14 12.85 -3.06 8.78
C GLU A 14 11.90 -2.61 9.89
N LEU A 15 10.92 -1.76 9.58
CA LEU A 15 9.99 -1.18 10.55
C LEU A 15 8.79 -2.08 10.84
N ILE A 16 8.29 -2.82 9.85
CA ILE A 16 7.10 -3.66 10.04
C ILE A 16 7.43 -5.03 10.67
N LYS A 17 8.60 -5.58 10.36
CA LYS A 17 9.01 -6.91 10.83
C LYS A 17 8.91 -7.07 12.35
N PRO A 18 9.51 -6.20 13.20
CA PRO A 18 9.40 -6.34 14.65
C PRO A 18 7.97 -6.23 15.18
N LYS A 19 7.08 -5.50 14.49
CA LYS A 19 5.65 -5.42 14.85
C LYS A 19 4.94 -6.75 14.63
N ILE A 20 5.23 -7.40 13.50
CA ILE A 20 4.68 -8.71 13.15
C ILE A 20 5.23 -9.79 14.09
N ASP A 21 6.53 -9.77 14.38
CA ASP A 21 7.17 -10.71 15.29
C ASP A 21 6.54 -10.63 16.69
N ALA A 22 6.40 -9.43 17.24
CA ALA A 22 5.74 -9.20 18.54
C ALA A 22 4.26 -9.62 18.54
N HIS A 23 3.54 -9.37 17.43
CA HIS A 23 2.16 -9.84 17.26
C HIS A 23 2.08 -11.36 17.33
N ASN A 24 2.93 -12.06 16.58
CA ASN A 24 2.94 -13.50 16.49
C ASN A 24 3.33 -14.16 17.83
N ASP A 25 4.27 -13.58 18.58
CA ASP A 25 4.65 -14.07 19.90
C ASP A 25 3.50 -13.93 20.89
N ASN A 26 2.78 -12.82 20.87
CA ASN A 26 1.56 -12.65 21.69
C ASN A 26 0.45 -13.63 21.28
N ALA A 27 0.27 -13.87 19.99
CA ALA A 27 -0.74 -14.80 19.48
C ALA A 27 -0.44 -16.26 19.86
N LYS A 28 0.83 -16.67 19.86
CA LYS A 28 1.25 -18.03 20.32
C LYS A 28 1.02 -18.26 21.81
N ASN A 29 1.20 -17.20 22.62
CA ASN A 29 1.00 -17.26 24.07
C ASN A 29 -0.49 -17.20 24.47
N ALA A 30 -1.37 -16.76 23.58
CA ALA A 30 -2.82 -16.77 23.80
C ALA A 30 -3.40 -18.17 23.53
N LYS A 31 -4.40 -18.59 24.33
CA LYS A 31 -5.09 -19.90 24.16
C LYS A 31 -5.75 -20.11 22.79
N ASN A 32 -5.75 -19.11 21.91
CA ASN A 32 -6.29 -19.14 20.56
C ASN A 32 -5.24 -18.61 19.56
N ALA A 33 -4.32 -19.43 19.12
CA ALA A 33 -3.29 -19.13 18.11
C ALA A 33 -3.86 -18.93 16.67
N LYS A 34 -5.01 -18.26 16.52
CA LYS A 34 -5.72 -18.18 15.22
C LYS A 34 -5.31 -17.03 14.30
N ASN A 35 -4.54 -16.05 14.78
CA ASN A 35 -4.28 -14.81 14.05
C ASN A 35 -2.78 -14.60 13.76
N ILE A 36 -2.12 -15.61 13.23
CA ILE A 36 -0.72 -15.48 12.81
C ILE A 36 -0.66 -14.65 11.52
N ILE A 37 0.28 -13.73 11.47
CA ILE A 37 0.61 -12.93 10.29
C ILE A 37 1.95 -13.44 9.74
N THR A 38 1.97 -13.86 8.48
CA THR A 38 3.19 -14.27 7.79
C THR A 38 3.71 -13.09 6.98
N LEU A 39 4.95 -12.67 7.24
CA LEU A 39 5.66 -11.69 6.42
C LEU A 39 6.46 -12.43 5.36
N GLU A 40 6.17 -12.14 4.10
CA GLU A 40 6.95 -12.58 2.94
C GLU A 40 7.65 -11.38 2.30
N ILE A 41 8.82 -11.62 1.72
CA ILE A 41 9.60 -10.62 1.00
C ILE A 41 9.97 -11.24 -0.34
N SER A 42 9.50 -10.62 -1.42
CA SER A 42 9.75 -11.15 -2.77
C SER A 42 9.82 -10.02 -3.80
N ASN A 43 10.08 -10.36 -5.05
CA ASN A 43 9.91 -9.45 -6.17
C ASN A 43 8.45 -9.50 -6.62
N LEU A 44 7.68 -8.48 -6.31
CA LEU A 44 6.27 -8.42 -6.70
C LEU A 44 6.12 -7.99 -8.16
N PRO A 45 5.31 -8.70 -8.95
CA PRO A 45 5.07 -8.32 -10.35
C PRO A 45 4.20 -7.07 -10.48
N LEU A 46 3.43 -6.74 -9.42
CA LEU A 46 2.50 -5.61 -9.41
C LEU A 46 2.27 -5.11 -7.98
N GLY A 47 2.33 -3.78 -7.82
CA GLY A 47 2.27 -3.14 -6.52
C GLY A 47 3.55 -3.32 -5.70
N ASP A 48 3.60 -2.73 -4.53
CA ASP A 48 4.72 -2.80 -3.60
C ASP A 48 4.42 -3.69 -2.39
N ILE A 49 3.13 -3.83 -2.04
CA ILE A 49 2.66 -4.68 -0.95
C ILE A 49 1.40 -5.42 -1.39
N THR A 50 1.29 -6.70 -1.03
CA THR A 50 0.06 -7.46 -1.21
C THR A 50 -0.38 -8.11 0.10
N LEU A 51 -1.70 -8.19 0.30
CA LEU A 51 -2.31 -8.97 1.38
C LEU A 51 -3.08 -10.14 0.78
N SER A 52 -2.91 -11.34 1.34
CA SER A 52 -3.64 -12.53 0.90
C SER A 52 -4.00 -13.44 2.08
N HIS A 53 -5.06 -14.22 1.92
CA HIS A 53 -5.35 -15.30 2.84
C HIS A 53 -4.45 -16.51 2.52
N GLU A 54 -4.04 -17.25 3.54
CA GLU A 54 -3.13 -18.41 3.41
C GLU A 54 -3.59 -19.50 2.42
N LYS A 55 -4.85 -19.48 2.04
CA LYS A 55 -5.46 -20.49 1.15
C LYS A 55 -5.66 -20.02 -0.29
N THR A 56 -5.22 -18.81 -0.62
CA THR A 56 -5.46 -18.24 -1.95
C THR A 56 -4.16 -17.74 -2.57
N ASP A 57 -3.88 -18.16 -3.81
CA ASP A 57 -2.76 -17.64 -4.60
C ASP A 57 -3.00 -16.22 -5.11
N LYS A 58 -4.20 -15.66 -4.85
CA LYS A 58 -4.57 -14.32 -5.30
C LYS A 58 -4.58 -13.34 -4.13
N PRO A 59 -4.01 -12.14 -4.31
CA PRO A 59 -4.09 -11.10 -3.32
C PRO A 59 -5.55 -10.64 -3.11
N THR A 60 -5.89 -10.36 -1.86
CA THR A 60 -7.14 -9.72 -1.47
C THR A 60 -7.04 -8.20 -1.61
N ILE A 61 -5.85 -7.65 -1.38
CA ILE A 61 -5.53 -6.23 -1.52
C ILE A 61 -4.17 -6.09 -2.18
N ILE A 62 -4.05 -5.15 -3.11
CA ILE A 62 -2.78 -4.71 -3.69
C ILE A 62 -2.57 -3.26 -3.30
N ILE A 63 -1.38 -2.93 -2.80
CA ILE A 63 -1.01 -1.57 -2.40
C ILE A 63 0.17 -1.10 -3.23
N GLU A 64 -0.01 0.01 -3.92
CA GLU A 64 1.05 0.79 -4.55
C GLU A 64 1.43 1.91 -3.59
N ARG A 65 2.65 1.84 -3.04
CA ARG A 65 3.20 2.87 -2.14
C ARG A 65 3.99 3.89 -2.92
N LYS A 66 3.70 5.15 -2.65
CA LYS A 66 4.39 6.22 -3.38
C LYS A 66 4.60 7.44 -2.48
N SER A 67 5.84 7.87 -2.31
CA SER A 67 6.10 9.16 -1.69
C SER A 67 5.55 10.29 -2.56
N VAL A 68 5.20 11.42 -1.96
CA VAL A 68 4.74 12.61 -2.72
C VAL A 68 5.77 13.02 -3.77
N LYS A 69 7.07 12.91 -3.45
CA LYS A 69 8.15 13.19 -4.38
C LYS A 69 8.16 12.21 -5.57
N ASP A 70 8.00 10.91 -5.31
CA ASP A 70 7.98 9.88 -6.36
C ASP A 70 6.70 9.95 -7.19
N LEU A 71 5.57 10.33 -6.57
CA LEU A 71 4.33 10.61 -7.30
C LEU A 71 4.55 11.74 -8.31
N ALA A 72 5.13 12.87 -7.89
CA ALA A 72 5.43 13.97 -8.77
C ALA A 72 6.40 13.57 -9.91
N GLY A 73 7.44 12.80 -9.59
CA GLY A 73 8.36 12.24 -10.58
C GLY A 73 7.64 11.34 -11.59
N SER A 74 6.81 10.43 -11.12
CA SER A 74 6.09 9.48 -11.98
C SER A 74 5.04 10.15 -12.89
N ILE A 75 4.39 11.22 -12.42
CA ILE A 75 3.49 12.03 -13.26
C ILE A 75 4.27 12.70 -14.38
N ARG A 76 5.39 13.34 -14.06
CA ARG A 76 6.24 14.02 -15.03
C ARG A 76 6.78 13.08 -16.10
N ASP A 77 7.21 11.89 -15.69
CA ASP A 77 7.87 10.92 -16.55
C ASP A 77 6.88 9.97 -17.27
N GLY A 78 5.57 10.15 -17.06
CA GLY A 78 4.52 9.31 -17.67
C GLY A 78 4.31 7.94 -17.02
N ARG A 79 5.20 7.50 -16.13
CA ARG A 79 5.14 6.19 -15.45
C ARG A 79 3.89 6.01 -14.61
N TYR A 80 3.34 7.10 -14.08
CA TYR A 80 2.09 7.08 -13.31
C TYR A 80 0.92 6.46 -14.10
N ASN A 81 0.76 6.85 -15.37
CA ASN A 81 -0.32 6.34 -16.23
C ASN A 81 -0.12 4.86 -16.53
N GLU A 82 1.10 4.44 -16.85
CA GLU A 82 1.43 3.04 -17.13
C GLU A 82 1.19 2.14 -15.90
N GLN A 83 1.71 2.51 -14.74
CA GLN A 83 1.52 1.75 -13.50
C GLN A 83 0.05 1.62 -13.13
N SER A 84 -0.70 2.72 -13.21
CA SER A 84 -2.12 2.71 -12.88
C SER A 84 -2.97 1.94 -13.90
N ALA A 85 -2.58 1.90 -15.17
CA ALA A 85 -3.23 1.06 -16.18
C ALA A 85 -3.02 -0.44 -15.88
N ARG A 86 -1.78 -0.85 -15.61
CA ARG A 86 -1.46 -2.24 -15.24
C ARG A 86 -2.23 -2.71 -14.00
N LEU A 87 -2.35 -1.84 -12.99
CA LEU A 87 -3.16 -2.14 -11.79
C LEU A 87 -4.64 -2.30 -12.14
N ASN A 88 -5.17 -1.47 -13.04
CA ASN A 88 -6.57 -1.52 -13.45
C ASN A 88 -6.93 -2.77 -14.28
N GLU A 89 -5.96 -3.37 -14.93
CA GLU A 89 -6.12 -4.61 -15.71
C GLU A 89 -6.09 -5.87 -14.83
N TYR A 90 -5.62 -5.74 -13.57
CA TYR A 90 -5.55 -6.88 -12.68
C TYR A 90 -6.96 -7.31 -12.23
N PRO A 91 -7.27 -8.63 -12.21
CA PRO A 91 -8.61 -9.14 -11.89
C PRO A 91 -8.92 -9.08 -10.38
N LEU A 92 -8.95 -7.88 -9.84
CA LEU A 92 -9.31 -7.54 -8.48
C LEU A 92 -10.30 -6.37 -8.51
N ALA A 93 -11.25 -6.34 -7.58
CA ALA A 93 -12.15 -5.19 -7.45
C ALA A 93 -11.33 -3.92 -7.20
N ASN A 94 -11.60 -2.85 -7.95
CA ASN A 94 -10.76 -1.65 -7.96
C ASN A 94 -10.57 -1.01 -6.59
N HIS A 95 -11.59 -1.05 -5.71
CA HIS A 95 -11.48 -0.53 -4.34
C HIS A 95 -10.51 -1.33 -3.46
N ASN A 96 -10.12 -2.55 -3.84
CA ASN A 96 -9.09 -3.34 -3.19
C ASN A 96 -7.67 -3.05 -3.73
N ILE A 97 -7.56 -2.19 -4.74
CA ILE A 97 -6.30 -1.60 -5.18
C ILE A 97 -6.14 -0.27 -4.44
N VAL A 98 -5.08 -0.16 -3.68
CA VAL A 98 -4.85 0.97 -2.78
C VAL A 98 -3.62 1.76 -3.21
N TYR A 99 -3.77 3.05 -3.45
CA TYR A 99 -2.66 3.97 -3.53
C TYR A 99 -2.35 4.53 -2.15
N LEU A 100 -1.20 4.16 -1.59
CA LEU A 100 -0.72 4.70 -0.33
C LEU A 100 0.28 5.82 -0.61
N ILE A 101 -0.15 7.05 -0.34
CA ILE A 101 0.64 8.26 -0.59
C ILE A 101 1.27 8.72 0.71
N GLU A 102 2.60 8.67 0.74
CA GLU A 102 3.41 8.99 1.90
C GLU A 102 4.00 10.42 1.80
N GLY A 103 3.85 11.18 2.86
CA GLY A 103 4.35 12.54 2.99
C GLY A 103 3.30 13.63 2.79
N SER A 104 3.74 14.88 2.97
CA SER A 104 2.89 16.06 2.87
C SER A 104 2.88 16.62 1.45
N ILE A 105 1.70 16.65 0.82
CA ILE A 105 1.51 17.33 -0.46
C ILE A 105 1.70 18.85 -0.27
N ARG A 106 1.23 19.39 0.86
CA ARG A 106 1.33 20.81 1.17
C ARG A 106 2.78 21.31 1.20
N ASP A 107 3.68 20.46 1.72
CA ASP A 107 5.09 20.82 1.90
C ASP A 107 5.96 20.40 0.71
N TYR A 108 5.35 19.81 -0.30
CA TYR A 108 6.07 19.40 -1.50
C TYR A 108 6.69 20.60 -2.21
N LYS A 109 7.98 20.50 -2.51
CA LYS A 109 8.71 21.44 -3.32
C LYS A 109 9.38 20.70 -4.47
N PRO A 110 9.29 21.20 -5.71
CA PRO A 110 10.04 20.62 -6.83
C PRO A 110 11.54 20.60 -6.51
N PRO A 111 12.25 19.52 -6.87
CA PRO A 111 13.65 19.34 -6.49
C PRO A 111 14.61 20.36 -7.11
N ASN A 112 14.20 21.07 -8.16
CA ASN A 112 15.00 22.11 -8.78
C ASN A 112 14.10 23.29 -9.19
N VAL A 113 14.44 24.50 -8.75
CA VAL A 113 13.70 25.75 -9.01
C VAL A 113 13.69 26.08 -10.52
N ASN A 114 14.71 25.62 -11.26
CA ASN A 114 14.87 25.85 -12.72
C ASN A 114 14.33 24.68 -13.57
N MET A 115 13.60 23.76 -12.98
CA MET A 115 13.04 22.62 -13.69
C MET A 115 11.99 23.08 -14.71
N LYS A 116 12.14 22.67 -15.97
CA LYS A 116 11.07 22.85 -16.96
C LYS A 116 9.84 22.05 -16.55
N ASN A 117 8.69 22.72 -16.48
CA ASN A 117 7.40 22.12 -16.11
C ASN A 117 7.41 21.38 -14.76
N PRO A 118 7.65 22.08 -13.64
CA PRO A 118 7.55 21.47 -12.33
C PRO A 118 6.12 21.00 -12.06
N ILE A 119 5.99 19.83 -11.44
CA ILE A 119 4.68 19.37 -10.96
C ILE A 119 4.21 20.29 -9.84
N THR A 120 2.97 20.73 -9.92
CA THR A 120 2.34 21.66 -8.99
C THR A 120 1.36 20.94 -8.04
N TYR A 121 0.93 21.60 -6.96
CA TYR A 121 -0.13 21.05 -6.10
C TYR A 121 -1.40 20.66 -6.85
N PRO A 122 -1.96 21.49 -7.74
CA PRO A 122 -3.13 21.11 -8.51
C PRO A 122 -2.92 19.83 -9.31
N ALA A 123 -1.73 19.62 -9.89
CA ALA A 123 -1.42 18.40 -10.64
C ALA A 123 -1.35 17.17 -9.73
N LEU A 124 -0.77 17.29 -8.52
CA LEU A 124 -0.75 16.21 -7.53
C LEU A 124 -2.17 15.83 -7.08
N TYR A 125 -3.00 16.82 -6.73
CA TYR A 125 -4.38 16.54 -6.34
C TYR A 125 -5.20 15.99 -7.50
N SER A 126 -5.01 16.50 -8.72
CA SER A 126 -5.68 15.97 -9.91
C SER A 126 -5.34 14.50 -10.15
N SER A 127 -4.09 14.10 -9.93
CA SER A 127 -3.71 12.67 -10.04
C SER A 127 -4.41 11.80 -9.00
N LEU A 128 -4.53 12.27 -7.75
CA LEU A 128 -5.26 11.54 -6.72
C LEU A 128 -6.76 11.44 -7.02
N ILE A 129 -7.36 12.53 -7.51
CA ILE A 129 -8.78 12.50 -7.95
C ILE A 129 -8.95 11.49 -9.09
N SER A 130 -7.99 11.41 -10.02
CA SER A 130 -8.04 10.42 -11.10
C SER A 130 -7.98 8.98 -10.59
N VAL A 131 -7.13 8.70 -9.61
CA VAL A 131 -7.06 7.38 -8.95
C VAL A 131 -8.38 7.04 -8.27
N LEU A 132 -8.90 7.98 -7.47
CA LEU A 132 -10.11 7.76 -6.67
C LEU A 132 -11.37 7.68 -7.53
N TYR A 133 -11.60 8.66 -8.38
CA TYR A 133 -12.89 8.84 -9.06
C TYR A 133 -12.98 8.06 -10.38
N TYR A 134 -11.94 8.17 -11.24
CA TYR A 134 -12.01 7.55 -12.56
C TYR A 134 -11.56 6.09 -12.55
N LYS A 135 -10.67 5.70 -11.63
CA LYS A 135 -10.20 4.31 -11.51
C LYS A 135 -10.91 3.54 -10.39
N GLY A 136 -11.57 4.22 -9.46
CA GLY A 136 -12.25 3.60 -8.32
C GLY A 136 -11.30 2.93 -7.33
N PHE A 137 -10.01 3.31 -7.32
CA PHE A 137 -9.04 2.80 -6.36
C PHE A 137 -9.20 3.49 -5.02
N SER A 138 -8.84 2.81 -3.96
CA SER A 138 -8.76 3.39 -2.63
C SER A 138 -7.50 4.25 -2.47
N ILE A 139 -7.58 5.31 -1.66
CA ILE A 139 -6.42 6.13 -1.32
C ILE A 139 -6.23 6.14 0.19
N LEU A 140 -5.02 5.83 0.61
CA LEU A 140 -4.57 6.02 1.99
C LEU A 140 -3.43 7.06 2.01
N ARG A 141 -3.32 7.77 3.11
CA ARG A 141 -2.27 8.76 3.31
C ARG A 141 -1.58 8.55 4.64
N THR A 142 -0.26 8.67 4.61
CA THR A 142 0.60 8.62 5.80
C THR A 142 1.59 9.78 5.76
N VAL A 143 2.08 10.19 6.92
CA VAL A 143 3.05 11.29 6.99
C VAL A 143 4.48 10.83 6.71
N ASP A 144 4.80 9.58 7.05
CA ASP A 144 6.12 9.00 6.87
C ASP A 144 6.07 7.46 6.83
N VAL A 145 7.24 6.84 6.66
CA VAL A 145 7.38 5.39 6.58
C VAL A 145 7.07 4.70 7.92
N GLN A 146 7.23 5.36 9.07
CA GLN A 146 6.88 4.82 10.38
C GLN A 146 5.36 4.65 10.49
N GLU A 147 4.61 5.68 10.12
CA GLU A 147 3.14 5.62 10.07
C GLU A 147 2.68 4.60 9.02
N THR A 148 3.35 4.53 7.87
CA THR A 148 3.08 3.52 6.84
C THR A 148 3.21 2.10 7.39
N ALA A 149 4.30 1.81 8.11
CA ALA A 149 4.51 0.50 8.73
C ALA A 149 3.43 0.18 9.78
N GLU A 150 3.05 1.15 10.59
CA GLU A 150 1.98 0.99 11.58
C GLU A 150 0.63 0.74 10.89
N LEU A 151 0.27 1.54 9.89
CA LEU A 151 -0.98 1.41 9.15
C LEU A 151 -1.10 0.04 8.48
N LEU A 152 -0.05 -0.40 7.79
CA LEU A 152 -0.03 -1.71 7.11
C LEU A 152 -0.18 -2.87 8.11
N TYR A 153 0.52 -2.80 9.25
CA TYR A 153 0.35 -3.77 10.31
C TYR A 153 -1.10 -3.79 10.82
N ARG A 154 -1.71 -2.62 11.07
CA ARG A 154 -3.11 -2.52 11.56
C ARG A 154 -4.13 -3.03 10.56
N ILE A 155 -3.95 -2.75 9.27
CA ILE A 155 -4.81 -3.30 8.21
C ILE A 155 -4.71 -4.82 8.20
N THR A 156 -3.50 -5.36 8.21
CA THR A 156 -3.25 -6.80 8.18
C THR A 156 -3.83 -7.50 9.41
N ASP A 157 -3.62 -6.96 10.61
CA ASP A 157 -4.18 -7.48 11.85
C ASP A 157 -5.72 -7.43 11.85
N LYS A 158 -6.32 -6.32 11.44
CA LYS A 158 -7.78 -6.17 11.39
C LYS A 158 -8.41 -7.19 10.44
N ILE A 159 -7.85 -7.37 9.24
CA ILE A 159 -8.36 -8.32 8.25
C ILE A 159 -8.14 -9.76 8.75
N SER A 160 -6.99 -10.05 9.34
CA SER A 160 -6.69 -11.38 9.91
C SER A 160 -7.71 -11.78 11.00
N ARG A 161 -8.04 -10.86 11.91
CA ARG A 161 -9.02 -11.12 12.99
C ARG A 161 -10.46 -11.30 12.49
N ASN A 162 -10.80 -10.68 11.38
CA ASN A 162 -12.14 -10.77 10.79
C ASN A 162 -12.26 -11.92 9.78
N SER A 163 -11.16 -12.55 9.43
CA SER A 163 -11.13 -13.73 8.58
C SER A 163 -11.91 -14.86 9.22
N GLY A 164 -13.03 -15.25 8.60
CA GLY A 164 -13.95 -16.29 9.13
C GLY A 164 -15.14 -15.74 9.93
N LYS A 165 -15.28 -14.42 10.09
CA LYS A 165 -16.54 -13.78 10.45
C LYS A 165 -17.31 -13.45 9.18
N ASN A 166 -18.65 -13.36 9.26
CA ASN A 166 -19.53 -13.02 8.13
C ASN A 166 -19.39 -11.54 7.66
N GLU A 167 -18.26 -10.91 7.93
CA GLU A 167 -17.94 -9.59 7.39
C GLU A 167 -17.28 -9.76 6.02
N THR A 168 -18.06 -9.60 4.97
CA THR A 168 -17.55 -9.56 3.59
C THR A 168 -17.04 -8.16 3.26
N PRO A 169 -15.94 -8.05 2.46
CA PRO A 169 -15.56 -6.75 1.90
C PRO A 169 -16.71 -6.15 1.10
N TYR A 170 -16.81 -4.83 1.11
CA TYR A 170 -17.71 -4.10 0.21
C TYR A 170 -17.25 -4.30 -1.24
N TYR A 171 -18.20 -4.49 -2.16
CA TYR A 171 -18.00 -4.55 -3.64
C TYR A 171 -19.17 -3.93 -4.38
#